data_ad204f6f87eb4fafdf27015e3b786ccf
#
_entry.id   ad204f6f87eb4fafdf27015e3b786ccf
#
_cell.length_a   1.000
_cell.length_b   1.000
_cell.length_c   1.000
_cell.angle_alpha   90.00
_cell.angle_beta   90.00
_cell.angle_gamma   90.00
#
_symmetry.space_group_name_H-M   'P 1'
#
loop_
_entity.id
_entity.type
_entity.pdbx_description
1 polymer ?
#
loop_
_entity_poly.entity_id
_entity_poly.type
_entity_poly.pdbx_seq_one_letter_code
_entity_poly.pdbx_strand_id
1 'polypeptide(L)'
;MPRVVFTGNLQRHISSPPCVVEGRTAREALDAAFTLYPGARGYVLDEHGALRAHMVVFVDGQAISDRHGLSDAVNGNAEVFIMQALSGG
;
A
#
# COMPACT_ATOMS: atom_id res chain seq x y z
N MET A 1 -11.01 -11.24 -0.12
CA MET A 1 -9.86 -10.70 0.60
C MET A 1 -8.91 -10.09 -0.42
N PRO A 2 -8.62 -8.81 -0.31
CA PRO A 2 -7.69 -8.17 -1.25
C PRO A 2 -6.27 -8.71 -1.13
N ARG A 3 -5.52 -8.61 -2.20
CA ARG A 3 -4.13 -9.04 -2.25
C ARG A 3 -3.24 -7.80 -2.29
N VAL A 4 -2.32 -7.68 -1.36
CA VAL A 4 -1.40 -6.55 -1.28
C VAL A 4 -0.05 -6.96 -1.83
N VAL A 5 0.46 -6.19 -2.79
CA VAL A 5 1.73 -6.46 -3.46
C VAL A 5 2.64 -5.25 -3.30
N PHE A 6 3.82 -5.47 -2.76
CA PHE A 6 4.87 -4.46 -2.72
C PHE A 6 5.78 -4.68 -3.92
N THR A 7 5.92 -3.67 -4.76
CA THR A 7 6.67 -3.83 -6.00
C THR A 7 8.18 -3.87 -5.79
N GLY A 8 8.90 -4.23 -6.85
CA GLY A 8 10.31 -4.59 -6.78
C GLY A 8 11.23 -3.59 -6.10
N ASN A 9 11.04 -2.30 -6.33
CA ASN A 9 11.90 -1.29 -5.70
C ASN A 9 11.76 -1.28 -4.17
N LEU A 10 10.57 -1.53 -3.68
CA LEU A 10 10.34 -1.61 -2.24
C LEU A 10 10.97 -2.86 -1.65
N GLN A 11 10.99 -3.96 -2.40
CA GLN A 11 11.56 -5.21 -1.91
C GLN A 11 13.06 -5.11 -1.60
N ARG A 12 13.74 -4.12 -2.15
CA ARG A 12 15.15 -3.88 -1.82
C ARG A 12 15.33 -3.42 -0.38
N HIS A 13 14.32 -2.77 0.19
CA HIS A 13 14.38 -2.20 1.53
C HIS A 13 13.59 -3.01 2.54
N ILE A 14 12.55 -3.66 2.07
CA ILE A 14 11.65 -4.45 2.91
C ILE A 14 11.35 -5.77 2.22
N SER A 15 11.65 -6.86 2.89
CA SER A 15 11.33 -8.18 2.35
C SER A 15 9.88 -8.48 2.69
N SER A 16 8.97 -8.14 1.79
CA SER A 16 7.54 -8.22 2.02
C SER A 16 6.86 -8.90 0.85
N PRO A 17 6.79 -10.23 0.87
CA PRO A 17 6.09 -10.97 -0.19
C PRO A 17 4.63 -10.56 -0.28
N PRO A 18 4.01 -10.75 -1.46
CA PRO A 18 2.58 -10.47 -1.57
C PRO A 18 1.77 -11.23 -0.52
N CYS A 19 0.73 -10.59 -0.03
CA CYS A 19 -0.11 -11.21 1.00
C CYS A 19 -1.57 -10.92 0.73
N VAL A 20 -2.42 -11.83 1.20
CA VAL A 20 -3.88 -11.68 1.13
C VAL A 20 -4.34 -11.25 2.51
N VAL A 21 -5.10 -10.17 2.56
CA VAL A 21 -5.49 -9.55 3.83
C VAL A 21 -6.98 -9.23 3.82
N GLU A 22 -7.51 -8.91 4.99
CA GLU A 22 -8.87 -8.41 5.11
C GLU A 22 -8.84 -6.89 5.04
N GLY A 23 -9.87 -6.31 4.44
CA GLY A 23 -10.01 -4.86 4.39
C GLY A 23 -11.00 -4.45 3.32
N ARG A 24 -11.72 -3.37 3.58
CA ARG A 24 -12.69 -2.80 2.65
C ARG A 24 -12.26 -1.44 2.12
N THR A 25 -11.20 -0.91 2.68
CA THR A 25 -10.60 0.35 2.22
C THR A 25 -9.11 0.14 2.06
N ALA A 26 -8.47 1.04 1.34
CA ALA A 26 -7.02 0.99 1.20
C ALA A 26 -6.34 1.03 2.57
N ARG A 27 -6.86 1.87 3.49
CA ARG A 27 -6.34 1.95 4.85
C ARG A 27 -6.37 0.60 5.55
N GLU A 28 -7.51 -0.07 5.51
CA GLU A 28 -7.66 -1.36 6.19
C GLU A 28 -6.74 -2.42 5.59
N ALA A 29 -6.67 -2.48 4.27
CA ALA A 29 -5.81 -3.45 3.60
C ALA A 29 -4.34 -3.21 3.92
N LEU A 30 -3.89 -1.95 3.89
CA LEU A 30 -2.51 -1.63 4.21
C LEU A 30 -2.19 -1.88 5.68
N ASP A 31 -3.09 -1.53 6.59
CA ASP A 31 -2.86 -1.79 8.01
C ASP A 31 -2.72 -3.28 8.28
N ALA A 32 -3.53 -4.10 7.63
CA ALA A 32 -3.44 -5.55 7.77
C ALA A 32 -2.10 -6.06 7.22
N ALA A 33 -1.64 -5.54 6.09
CA ALA A 33 -0.34 -5.92 5.52
C ALA A 33 0.80 -5.49 6.45
N PHE A 34 0.71 -4.31 7.05
CA PHE A 34 1.75 -3.83 7.97
C PHE A 34 1.76 -4.59 9.29
N THR A 35 0.66 -5.23 9.65
CA THR A 35 0.65 -6.15 10.79
C THR A 35 1.54 -7.36 10.50
N LEU A 36 1.53 -7.82 9.26
CA LEU A 36 2.41 -8.92 8.84
C LEU A 36 3.85 -8.45 8.63
N TYR A 37 4.03 -7.23 8.12
CA TYR A 37 5.34 -6.68 7.79
C TYR A 37 5.51 -5.32 8.43
N PRO A 38 5.75 -5.25 9.75
CA PRO A 38 5.80 -3.96 10.46
C PRO A 38 6.87 -3.01 9.93
N GLY A 39 7.97 -3.54 9.43
CA GLY A 39 9.03 -2.70 8.86
C GLY A 39 8.65 -1.98 7.59
N ALA A 40 7.58 -2.41 6.92
CA ALA A 40 7.15 -1.77 5.68
C ALA A 40 6.41 -0.46 5.91
N ARG A 41 5.78 -0.31 7.06
CA ARG A 41 4.92 0.85 7.32
C ARG A 41 5.66 2.18 7.16
N GLY A 42 6.83 2.29 7.74
CA GLY A 42 7.59 3.53 7.73
C GLY A 42 8.09 3.95 6.35
N TYR A 43 8.19 3.00 5.42
CA TYR A 43 8.56 3.31 4.04
C TYR A 43 7.38 3.84 3.24
N VAL A 44 6.18 3.41 3.58
CA VAL A 44 4.98 3.71 2.80
C VAL A 44 4.22 4.89 3.36
N LEU A 45 4.07 4.94 4.69
CA LEU A 45 3.30 5.98 5.37
C LEU A 45 4.21 6.90 6.18
N ASP A 46 3.81 8.15 6.29
CA ASP A 46 4.52 9.10 7.13
C ASP A 46 4.04 9.00 8.59
N GLU A 47 4.53 9.90 9.43
CA GLU A 47 4.22 9.89 10.86
C GLU A 47 2.75 10.18 11.16
N HIS A 48 2.02 10.76 10.22
CA HIS A 48 0.60 11.04 10.34
C HIS A 48 -0.28 9.95 9.74
N GLY A 49 0.34 8.91 9.21
CA GLY A 49 -0.40 7.82 8.58
C GLY A 49 -0.83 8.12 7.16
N ALA A 50 -0.38 9.21 6.57
CA ALA A 50 -0.66 9.55 5.18
C ALA A 50 0.38 8.90 4.27
N LEU A 51 0.01 8.70 3.01
CA LEU A 51 0.93 8.13 2.02
C LEU A 51 2.06 9.11 1.74
N ARG A 52 3.29 8.63 1.80
CA ARG A 52 4.45 9.49 1.51
C ARG A 52 4.40 9.98 0.06
N ALA A 53 4.97 11.17 -0.16
CA ALA A 53 4.89 11.84 -1.45
C ALA A 53 5.43 11.01 -2.61
N HIS A 54 6.47 10.21 -2.37
CA HIS A 54 7.09 9.39 -3.42
C HIS A 54 6.49 8.00 -3.53
N MET A 55 5.43 7.74 -2.77
CA MET A 55 4.74 6.45 -2.80
C MET A 55 3.42 6.57 -3.54
N VAL A 56 3.04 5.51 -4.23
CA VAL A 56 1.78 5.43 -4.95
C VAL A 56 1.12 4.10 -4.62
N VAL A 57 -0.19 4.13 -4.42
CA VAL A 57 -0.98 2.92 -4.20
C VAL A 57 -2.01 2.83 -5.33
N PHE A 58 -2.03 1.68 -5.99
CA PHE A 58 -3.01 1.38 -7.02
C PHE A 58 -3.97 0.31 -6.51
N VAL A 59 -5.25 0.51 -6.73
CA VAL A 59 -6.27 -0.49 -6.47
C VAL A 59 -6.88 -0.87 -7.81
N ASP A 60 -6.70 -2.12 -8.20
CA ASP A 60 -7.15 -2.65 -9.49
C ASP A 60 -6.71 -1.77 -10.68
N GLY A 61 -5.47 -1.31 -10.62
CA GLY A 61 -4.88 -0.53 -11.69
C GLY A 61 -5.15 0.96 -11.64
N GLN A 62 -5.90 1.44 -10.66
CA GLN A 62 -6.19 2.88 -10.52
C GLN A 62 -5.55 3.43 -9.25
N ALA A 63 -4.84 4.54 -9.40
CA ALA A 63 -4.25 5.20 -8.24
C ALA A 63 -5.35 5.68 -7.28
N ILE A 64 -5.11 5.53 -5.99
CA ILE A 64 -6.08 5.98 -5.00
C ILE A 64 -6.23 7.50 -5.03
N SER A 65 -7.41 7.97 -4.66
CA SER A 65 -7.71 9.41 -4.62
C SER A 65 -7.35 10.04 -3.28
N ASP A 66 -7.58 9.32 -2.19
CA ASP A 66 -7.39 9.84 -0.85
C ASP A 66 -6.03 9.39 -0.30
N ARG A 67 -5.00 10.20 -0.52
CA ARG A 67 -3.64 9.88 -0.08
C ARG A 67 -3.43 10.10 1.40
N HIS A 68 -4.31 10.80 2.08
CA HIS A 68 -4.18 11.11 3.51
C HIS A 68 -4.90 10.09 4.37
N GLY A 69 -6.18 9.87 4.11
CA GLY A 69 -6.98 8.94 4.87
C GLY A 69 -6.98 7.52 4.32
N LEU A 70 -6.61 7.37 3.03
CA LEU A 70 -6.61 6.08 2.34
C LEU A 70 -7.99 5.43 2.39
N SER A 71 -9.03 6.25 2.22
CA SER A 71 -10.41 5.80 2.37
C SER A 71 -11.00 5.18 1.11
N ASP A 72 -10.22 5.13 0.02
CA ASP A 72 -10.69 4.52 -1.22
C ASP A 72 -11.17 3.09 -0.98
N ALA A 73 -12.30 2.76 -1.57
CA ALA A 73 -12.89 1.43 -1.40
C ALA A 73 -12.05 0.36 -2.08
N VAL A 74 -11.98 -0.79 -1.44
CA VAL A 74 -11.28 -1.97 -1.95
C VAL A 74 -12.27 -3.13 -1.92
N ASN A 75 -12.58 -3.69 -3.09
CA ASN A 75 -13.51 -4.82 -3.12
C ASN A 75 -12.83 -6.12 -2.68
N GLY A 76 -13.62 -7.19 -2.55
CA GLY A 76 -13.17 -8.42 -1.94
C GLY A 76 -12.05 -9.15 -2.67
N ASN A 77 -11.86 -8.88 -3.97
CA ASN A 77 -10.83 -9.54 -4.78
C ASN A 77 -9.86 -8.54 -5.40
N ALA A 78 -9.79 -7.36 -4.85
CA ALA A 78 -8.95 -6.31 -5.42
C ALA A 78 -7.47 -6.63 -5.28
N GLU A 79 -6.68 -6.17 -6.24
CA GLU A 79 -5.24 -6.16 -6.13
C GLU A 79 -4.78 -4.76 -5.75
N VAL A 80 -4.02 -4.69 -4.66
CA VAL A 80 -3.50 -3.43 -4.14
C VAL A 80 -2.00 -3.44 -4.34
N PHE A 81 -1.52 -2.59 -5.24
CA PHE A 81 -0.09 -2.47 -5.53
C PHE A 81 0.47 -1.23 -4.85
N ILE A 82 1.55 -1.41 -4.11
CA ILE A 82 2.26 -0.32 -3.47
C ILE A 82 3.58 -0.14 -4.21
N MET A 83 3.78 1.03 -4.78
CA MET A 83 4.92 1.33 -5.63
C MET A 83 5.64 2.57 -5.12
N GLN A 84 6.95 2.57 -5.29
CA GLN A 84 7.72 3.78 -5.13
C GLN A 84 7.79 4.46 -6.48
N ALA A 85 7.30 5.68 -6.55
CA ALA A 85 7.38 6.44 -7.78
C ALA A 85 8.84 6.70 -8.09
N LEU A 86 9.24 6.41 -9.32
CA LEU A 86 10.56 6.81 -9.75
C LEU A 86 10.58 8.33 -9.72
N SER A 87 11.54 8.87 -9.03
CA SER A 87 11.63 10.31 -8.92
C SER A 87 11.91 10.89 -10.30
N GLY A 88 10.89 11.13 -10.99
CA GLY A 88 11.00 11.79 -12.27
C GLY A 88 11.08 13.25 -12.09
N GLY A 89 11.28 13.57 -11.06
CA GLY A 89 11.34 14.96 -10.93
C GLY A 89 10.24 15.50 -10.37
#